data_f0943ffde48228905f1e3bdcb38ad7b9
#
_entry.id   f0943ffde48228905f1e3bdcb38ad7b9
#
_cell.length_a   1.000
_cell.length_b   1.000
_cell.length_c   1.000
_cell.angle_alpha   90.00
_cell.angle_beta   90.00
_cell.angle_gamma   90.00
#
_symmetry.space_group_name_H-M   'P 1'
#
loop_
_entity.id
_entity.type
_entity.pdbx_description
1 polymer ?
#
loop_
_entity_poly.entity_id
_entity_poly.type
_entity_poly.pdbx_seq_one_letter_code
_entity_poly.pdbx_strand_id
1 'polypeptide(L)'
;MHDQADELPIVGVIGAGSFGTAISNLLALNARVLLYSRNAELVQQINQTHRHFDLDLSERIRATANLQEVAETCTLLFPIVPSANFREMMQELSPYLRPYHLLIHGTKGFDVKRKAGEPEDGPITSDNVCTMSEVIRQESVVVRIGCLSGPNLAREIMAGQPTATVIASRFDEVIELGKKVLSSRFFQVLHTHELIGAELAGALKNVVAIGSGILGGLGMGKNIQGILITQGLMEMVRFGEVMGASPQAFFGTAGIGDLIATATSTQSRNYSFGLRLGRGETVESINDTMSEVAEGIRTVLIARQLAEHYKLDVPITQTLYRIIYEGADIFEAIEALIRFPGEADVDF
;
A
#
# COMPACT_ATOMS: atom_id res chain seq x y z
N MET A 1 47.00 -0.50 -6.72
CA MET A 1 45.67 -0.06 -6.29
C MET A 1 44.72 -0.55 -7.37
N HIS A 2 44.08 -1.71 -7.15
CA HIS A 2 43.09 -2.22 -8.09
C HIS A 2 41.84 -1.34 -8.01
N ASP A 3 41.47 -0.77 -9.12
CA ASP A 3 40.20 -0.12 -9.38
C ASP A 3 39.10 -1.19 -9.20
N GLN A 4 38.57 -1.33 -7.99
CA GLN A 4 37.25 -1.94 -7.78
C GLN A 4 36.28 -0.85 -8.25
N ALA A 5 35.97 -0.85 -9.56
CA ALA A 5 34.77 -0.22 -10.04
C ALA A 5 33.63 -0.85 -9.20
N ASP A 6 33.01 -0.04 -8.33
CA ASP A 6 31.92 -0.47 -7.46
C ASP A 6 30.82 -1.10 -8.32
N GLU A 7 30.80 -2.42 -8.37
CA GLU A 7 29.80 -3.14 -9.13
C GLU A 7 28.44 -2.83 -8.47
N LEU A 8 27.50 -2.25 -9.24
CA LEU A 8 26.20 -1.85 -8.72
C LEU A 8 25.51 -3.02 -8.01
N PRO A 9 24.95 -2.83 -6.83
CA PRO A 9 24.24 -3.90 -6.12
C PRO A 9 23.10 -4.45 -6.97
N ILE A 10 22.78 -5.72 -6.79
CA ILE A 10 21.61 -6.34 -7.43
C ILE A 10 20.50 -6.38 -6.40
N VAL A 11 19.32 -5.84 -6.76
CA VAL A 11 18.13 -5.82 -5.91
C VAL A 11 16.97 -6.52 -6.60
N GLY A 12 16.14 -7.21 -5.82
CA GLY A 12 14.96 -7.91 -6.33
C GLY A 12 13.68 -7.10 -6.12
N VAL A 13 12.84 -6.99 -7.14
CA VAL A 13 11.48 -6.48 -7.01
C VAL A 13 10.50 -7.61 -7.33
N ILE A 14 9.58 -7.89 -6.42
CA ILE A 14 8.60 -8.97 -6.59
C ILE A 14 7.24 -8.35 -6.85
N GLY A 15 6.80 -8.42 -8.10
CA GLY A 15 5.55 -7.83 -8.58
C GLY A 15 5.77 -6.75 -9.65
N ALA A 16 5.37 -7.07 -10.89
CA ALA A 16 5.46 -6.20 -12.06
C ALA A 16 4.16 -5.42 -12.32
N GLY A 17 3.44 -5.01 -11.25
CA GLY A 17 2.34 -4.06 -11.34
C GLY A 17 2.84 -2.63 -11.54
N SER A 18 1.92 -1.65 -11.64
CA SER A 18 2.28 -0.24 -11.89
C SER A 18 3.28 0.31 -10.86
N PHE A 19 3.07 0.04 -9.56
CA PHE A 19 3.97 0.52 -8.51
C PHE A 19 5.31 -0.23 -8.49
N GLY A 20 5.31 -1.57 -8.66
CA GLY A 20 6.55 -2.35 -8.75
C GLY A 20 7.42 -1.93 -9.93
N THR A 21 6.80 -1.63 -11.08
CA THR A 21 7.48 -1.10 -12.26
C THR A 21 8.09 0.28 -12.00
N ALA A 22 7.35 1.19 -11.35
CA ALA A 22 7.85 2.51 -10.99
C ALA A 22 9.05 2.42 -10.04
N ILE A 23 8.97 1.59 -9.01
CA ILE A 23 10.07 1.34 -8.06
C ILE A 23 11.27 0.70 -8.75
N SER A 24 11.05 -0.23 -9.69
CA SER A 24 12.15 -0.84 -10.47
C SER A 24 12.94 0.20 -11.26
N ASN A 25 12.27 1.15 -11.91
CA ASN A 25 12.95 2.23 -12.63
C ASN A 25 13.71 3.18 -11.69
N LEU A 26 13.20 3.48 -10.50
CA LEU A 26 13.91 4.25 -9.48
C LEU A 26 15.17 3.52 -9.00
N LEU A 27 15.02 2.25 -8.64
CA LEU A 27 16.14 1.41 -8.19
C LEU A 27 17.23 1.29 -9.25
N ALA A 28 16.83 1.24 -10.53
CA ALA A 28 17.77 1.13 -11.65
C ALA A 28 18.71 2.36 -11.81
N LEU A 29 18.44 3.46 -11.12
CA LEU A 29 19.38 4.59 -11.05
C LEU A 29 20.65 4.22 -10.26
N ASN A 30 20.51 3.41 -9.20
CA ASN A 30 21.58 3.11 -8.25
C ASN A 30 21.90 1.60 -8.12
N ALA A 31 21.17 0.72 -8.83
CA ALA A 31 21.30 -0.73 -8.73
C ALA A 31 21.02 -1.41 -10.07
N ARG A 32 21.36 -2.69 -10.18
CA ARG A 32 20.79 -3.61 -11.18
C ARG A 32 19.54 -4.21 -10.56
N VAL A 33 18.46 -4.36 -11.35
CA VAL A 33 17.16 -4.82 -10.83
C VAL A 33 16.76 -6.15 -11.45
N LEU A 34 16.39 -7.10 -10.62
CA LEU A 34 15.75 -8.33 -11.02
C LEU A 34 14.26 -8.22 -10.69
N LEU A 35 13.42 -8.03 -11.73
CA LEU A 35 11.99 -7.84 -11.61
C LEU A 35 11.25 -9.16 -11.80
N TYR A 36 10.59 -9.65 -10.75
CA TYR A 36 9.80 -10.87 -10.82
C TYR A 36 8.37 -10.61 -11.27
N SER A 37 7.91 -11.43 -12.20
CA SER A 37 6.49 -11.58 -12.56
C SER A 37 6.15 -13.06 -12.78
N ARG A 38 5.01 -13.50 -12.25
CA ARG A 38 4.49 -14.85 -12.53
C ARG A 38 4.01 -15.04 -13.98
N ASN A 39 3.83 -13.95 -14.72
CA ASN A 39 3.45 -13.99 -16.14
C ASN A 39 4.71 -14.08 -17.02
N ALA A 40 4.97 -15.29 -17.56
CA ALA A 40 6.15 -15.55 -18.40
C ALA A 40 6.15 -14.77 -19.73
N GLU A 41 4.97 -14.46 -20.29
CA GLU A 41 4.86 -13.66 -21.51
C GLU A 41 5.27 -12.21 -21.25
N LEU A 42 4.83 -11.65 -20.12
CA LEU A 42 5.25 -10.31 -19.68
C LEU A 42 6.77 -10.26 -19.43
N VAL A 43 7.35 -11.29 -18.81
CA VAL A 43 8.79 -11.40 -18.59
C VAL A 43 9.54 -11.36 -19.93
N GLN A 44 9.08 -12.13 -20.91
CA GLN A 44 9.68 -12.13 -22.23
C GLN A 44 9.55 -10.76 -22.92
N GLN A 45 8.36 -10.15 -22.86
CA GLN A 45 8.12 -8.82 -23.42
C GLN A 45 9.06 -7.77 -22.79
N ILE A 46 9.16 -7.70 -21.46
CA ILE A 46 10.03 -6.75 -20.77
C ILE A 46 11.48 -6.93 -21.20
N ASN A 47 11.98 -8.18 -21.23
CA ASN A 47 13.38 -8.44 -21.59
C ASN A 47 13.69 -8.16 -23.05
N GLN A 48 12.70 -8.22 -23.96
CA GLN A 48 12.90 -7.94 -25.38
C GLN A 48 12.75 -6.47 -25.73
N THR A 49 11.80 -5.79 -25.10
CA THR A 49 11.40 -4.44 -25.49
C THR A 49 11.85 -3.35 -24.53
N HIS A 50 12.24 -3.72 -23.32
CA HIS A 50 12.43 -2.79 -22.19
C HIS A 50 11.27 -1.80 -22.05
N ARG A 51 10.01 -2.29 -22.23
CA ARG A 51 8.80 -1.47 -22.11
C ARG A 51 7.73 -2.18 -21.28
N HIS A 52 7.07 -1.40 -20.40
CA HIS A 52 5.91 -1.85 -19.64
C HIS A 52 5.07 -0.64 -19.20
N PHE A 53 3.73 -0.74 -19.18
CA PHE A 53 2.80 0.37 -18.92
C PHE A 53 3.05 1.62 -19.78
N ASP A 54 3.33 1.42 -21.08
CA ASP A 54 3.68 2.49 -22.04
C ASP A 54 4.94 3.30 -21.66
N LEU A 55 5.81 2.74 -20.81
CA LEU A 55 7.03 3.36 -20.34
C LEU A 55 8.26 2.60 -20.82
N ASP A 56 9.31 3.35 -21.08
CA ASP A 56 10.64 2.81 -21.29
C ASP A 56 11.25 2.42 -19.94
N LEU A 57 11.71 1.19 -19.83
CA LEU A 57 12.41 0.66 -18.66
C LEU A 57 13.93 0.76 -18.87
N SER A 58 14.65 1.00 -17.77
CA SER A 58 16.10 0.99 -17.78
C SER A 58 16.65 -0.37 -18.25
N GLU A 59 17.72 -0.38 -19.07
CA GLU A 59 18.45 -1.59 -19.46
C GLU A 59 19.04 -2.36 -18.26
N ARG A 60 19.13 -1.72 -17.09
CA ARG A 60 19.56 -2.35 -15.83
C ARG A 60 18.45 -3.21 -15.19
N ILE A 61 17.24 -3.23 -15.77
CA ILE A 61 16.13 -4.07 -15.32
C ILE A 61 16.08 -5.32 -16.19
N ARG A 62 16.20 -6.47 -15.55
CA ARG A 62 15.95 -7.79 -16.16
C ARG A 62 14.75 -8.42 -15.47
N ALA A 63 13.81 -8.91 -16.23
CA ALA A 63 12.64 -9.62 -15.70
C ALA A 63 12.92 -11.13 -15.58
N THR A 64 12.27 -11.78 -14.61
CA THR A 64 12.31 -13.25 -14.40
C THR A 64 10.97 -13.77 -13.90
N ALA A 65 10.65 -15.02 -14.23
CA ALA A 65 9.51 -15.75 -13.66
C ALA A 65 9.95 -16.76 -12.57
N ASN A 66 11.19 -16.67 -12.06
CA ASN A 66 11.75 -17.60 -11.11
C ASN A 66 12.05 -16.90 -9.76
N LEU A 67 11.24 -17.17 -8.71
CA LEU A 67 11.43 -16.63 -7.37
C LEU A 67 12.72 -17.12 -6.70
N GLN A 68 13.14 -18.35 -6.99
CA GLN A 68 14.41 -18.89 -6.49
C GLN A 68 15.59 -18.06 -7.00
N GLU A 69 15.62 -17.73 -8.28
CA GLU A 69 16.63 -16.88 -8.89
C GLU A 69 16.70 -15.51 -8.20
N VAL A 70 15.53 -14.92 -7.89
CA VAL A 70 15.47 -13.63 -7.19
C VAL A 70 16.10 -13.72 -5.79
N ALA A 71 15.72 -14.73 -5.00
CA ALA A 71 16.24 -14.91 -3.65
C ALA A 71 17.72 -15.27 -3.61
N GLU A 72 18.22 -16.10 -4.55
CA GLU A 72 19.62 -16.49 -4.58
C GLU A 72 20.55 -15.37 -5.10
N THR A 73 20.01 -14.46 -5.91
CA THR A 73 20.79 -13.37 -6.53
C THR A 73 20.78 -12.09 -5.68
N CYS A 74 19.68 -11.82 -4.96
CA CYS A 74 19.44 -10.53 -4.33
C CYS A 74 19.38 -10.66 -2.80
N THR A 75 20.17 -9.88 -2.07
CA THR A 75 20.07 -9.79 -0.61
C THR A 75 18.95 -8.84 -0.17
N LEU A 76 18.72 -7.76 -0.91
CA LEU A 76 17.65 -6.78 -0.66
C LEU A 76 16.50 -7.00 -1.64
N LEU A 77 15.31 -7.24 -1.10
CA LEU A 77 14.10 -7.57 -1.85
C LEU A 77 12.99 -6.56 -1.57
N PHE A 78 12.25 -6.22 -2.62
CA PHE A 78 11.08 -5.34 -2.56
C PHE A 78 9.81 -6.09 -2.96
N PRO A 79 9.10 -6.75 -2.01
CA PRO A 79 7.79 -7.35 -2.29
C PRO A 79 6.74 -6.26 -2.54
N ILE A 80 6.16 -6.22 -3.75
CA ILE A 80 5.17 -5.22 -4.19
C ILE A 80 4.07 -5.92 -4.97
N VAL A 81 3.25 -6.67 -4.26
CA VAL A 81 2.07 -7.37 -4.80
C VAL A 81 0.82 -6.94 -4.06
N PRO A 82 -0.39 -7.15 -4.61
CA PRO A 82 -1.64 -6.86 -3.88
C PRO A 82 -1.69 -7.58 -2.53
N SER A 83 -2.32 -6.94 -1.52
CA SER A 83 -2.37 -7.49 -0.16
C SER A 83 -3.05 -8.86 -0.10
N ALA A 84 -4.05 -9.10 -0.95
CA ALA A 84 -4.75 -10.39 -1.04
C ALA A 84 -3.86 -11.56 -1.49
N ASN A 85 -2.79 -11.28 -2.23
CA ASN A 85 -1.87 -12.30 -2.75
C ASN A 85 -0.54 -12.33 -1.99
N PHE A 86 -0.38 -11.48 -0.96
CA PHE A 86 0.92 -11.28 -0.31
C PHE A 86 1.37 -12.53 0.45
N ARG A 87 0.48 -13.16 1.20
CA ARG A 87 0.79 -14.39 1.96
C ARG A 87 1.17 -15.54 1.04
N GLU A 88 0.41 -15.80 -0.03
CA GLU A 88 0.70 -16.83 -1.01
C GLU A 88 2.09 -16.62 -1.63
N MET A 89 2.38 -15.41 -2.10
CA MET A 89 3.69 -15.05 -2.63
C MET A 89 4.81 -15.27 -1.60
N MET A 90 4.60 -14.94 -0.32
CA MET A 90 5.58 -15.18 0.73
C MET A 90 5.81 -16.66 0.99
N GLN A 91 4.77 -17.50 0.92
CA GLN A 91 4.89 -18.95 1.03
C GLN A 91 5.69 -19.56 -0.12
N GLU A 92 5.50 -19.08 -1.33
CA GLU A 92 6.28 -19.50 -2.51
C GLU A 92 7.75 -19.05 -2.42
N LEU A 93 8.01 -17.85 -1.88
CA LEU A 93 9.35 -17.28 -1.77
C LEU A 93 10.15 -17.86 -0.58
N SER A 94 9.48 -18.16 0.52
CA SER A 94 10.10 -18.47 1.81
C SER A 94 11.10 -19.65 1.79
N PRO A 95 10.95 -20.71 0.98
CA PRO A 95 11.94 -21.80 0.92
C PRO A 95 13.34 -21.35 0.49
N TYR A 96 13.41 -20.26 -0.25
CA TYR A 96 14.66 -19.71 -0.80
C TYR A 96 15.25 -18.60 0.08
N LEU A 97 14.46 -18.05 1.03
CA LEU A 97 14.91 -16.99 1.91
C LEU A 97 15.89 -17.51 2.99
N ARG A 98 16.79 -16.64 3.41
CA ARG A 98 17.80 -16.90 4.45
C ARG A 98 17.80 -15.73 5.45
N PRO A 99 18.33 -15.92 6.68
CA PRO A 99 18.37 -14.86 7.70
C PRO A 99 19.13 -13.58 7.29
N TYR A 100 19.95 -13.63 6.26
CA TYR A 100 20.69 -12.46 5.78
C TYR A 100 19.89 -11.58 4.82
N HIS A 101 18.73 -12.02 4.33
CA HIS A 101 17.90 -11.19 3.48
C HIS A 101 17.29 -10.00 4.23
N LEU A 102 17.06 -8.93 3.49
CA LEU A 102 16.33 -7.74 3.93
C LEU A 102 15.13 -7.55 3.00
N LEU A 103 13.94 -7.37 3.59
CA LEU A 103 12.72 -7.15 2.81
C LEU A 103 12.14 -5.78 3.12
N ILE A 104 11.92 -4.97 2.07
CA ILE A 104 11.21 -3.68 2.16
C ILE A 104 9.95 -3.78 1.30
N HIS A 105 8.82 -4.14 1.90
CA HIS A 105 7.60 -4.26 1.12
C HIS A 105 6.97 -2.90 0.78
N GLY A 106 6.28 -2.83 -0.36
CA GLY A 106 5.52 -1.65 -0.80
C GLY A 106 4.01 -1.87 -0.82
N THR A 107 3.55 -2.99 -0.29
CA THR A 107 2.13 -3.38 -0.27
C THR A 107 1.39 -2.65 0.85
N LYS A 108 0.23 -2.07 0.51
CA LYS A 108 -0.61 -1.28 1.42
C LYS A 108 -1.97 -1.96 1.61
N GLY A 109 -2.17 -2.61 2.75
CA GLY A 109 -3.39 -3.35 3.07
C GLY A 109 -3.16 -4.33 4.21
N PHE A 110 -4.17 -5.15 4.47
CA PHE A 110 -4.13 -6.20 5.49
C PHE A 110 -4.21 -7.57 4.85
N ASP A 111 -3.59 -8.54 5.50
CA ASP A 111 -3.84 -9.94 5.29
C ASP A 111 -4.81 -10.45 6.37
N VAL A 112 -5.65 -11.42 6.01
CA VAL A 112 -6.53 -12.10 6.97
C VAL A 112 -6.15 -13.57 6.98
N LYS A 113 -5.46 -13.99 8.04
CA LYS A 113 -5.09 -15.39 8.23
C LYS A 113 -6.32 -16.23 8.56
N ARG A 114 -6.63 -17.18 7.70
CA ARG A 114 -7.71 -18.15 7.89
C ARG A 114 -7.12 -19.52 8.19
N LYS A 115 -7.81 -20.27 9.07
CA LYS A 115 -7.50 -21.70 9.25
C LYS A 115 -8.10 -22.50 8.10
N ALA A 116 -7.51 -23.64 7.80
CA ALA A 116 -8.05 -24.53 6.78
C ALA A 116 -9.52 -24.90 7.09
N GLY A 117 -10.42 -24.61 6.15
CA GLY A 117 -11.85 -24.85 6.30
C GLY A 117 -12.67 -23.72 6.94
N GLU A 118 -12.05 -22.63 7.36
CA GLU A 118 -12.79 -21.42 7.75
C GLU A 118 -13.36 -20.72 6.51
N PRO A 119 -14.63 -20.25 6.57
CA PRO A 119 -15.24 -19.51 5.46
C PRO A 119 -14.51 -18.16 5.23
N GLU A 120 -14.45 -17.73 3.96
CA GLU A 120 -13.80 -16.45 3.60
C GLU A 120 -14.47 -15.23 4.24
N ASP A 121 -15.77 -15.32 4.52
CA ASP A 121 -16.59 -14.32 5.18
C ASP A 121 -16.67 -14.48 6.71
N GLY A 122 -15.93 -15.44 7.28
CA GLY A 122 -15.86 -15.67 8.72
C GLY A 122 -15.36 -14.45 9.50
N PRO A 123 -15.54 -14.43 10.85
CA PRO A 123 -15.25 -13.26 11.66
C PRO A 123 -13.78 -12.85 11.57
N ILE A 124 -13.54 -11.54 11.49
CA ILE A 124 -12.23 -10.90 11.54
C ILE A 124 -12.01 -10.37 12.96
N THR A 125 -10.88 -10.74 13.54
CA THR A 125 -10.43 -10.29 14.87
C THR A 125 -8.97 -9.85 14.81
N SER A 126 -8.48 -9.22 15.87
CA SER A 126 -7.04 -8.88 15.96
C SER A 126 -6.11 -10.07 15.75
N ASP A 127 -6.53 -11.27 16.13
CA ASP A 127 -5.68 -12.46 16.09
C ASP A 127 -5.45 -13.00 14.67
N ASN A 128 -6.35 -12.66 13.74
CA ASN A 128 -6.26 -13.13 12.36
C ASN A 128 -5.97 -12.02 11.33
N VAL A 129 -6.01 -10.74 11.71
CA VAL A 129 -5.56 -9.64 10.84
C VAL A 129 -4.07 -9.43 11.03
N CYS A 130 -3.34 -9.39 9.91
CA CYS A 130 -1.90 -9.20 9.90
C CYS A 130 -1.52 -8.01 9.00
N THR A 131 -0.53 -7.23 9.44
CA THR A 131 0.19 -6.33 8.55
C THR A 131 1.12 -7.14 7.63
N MET A 132 1.63 -6.55 6.58
CA MET A 132 2.51 -7.26 5.64
C MET A 132 3.83 -7.68 6.31
N SER A 133 4.36 -6.87 7.24
CA SER A 133 5.55 -7.23 8.01
C SER A 133 5.32 -8.42 8.94
N GLU A 134 4.11 -8.56 9.47
CA GLU A 134 3.72 -9.75 10.26
C GLU A 134 3.60 -11.00 9.38
N VAL A 135 3.05 -10.87 8.17
CA VAL A 135 3.04 -11.97 7.19
C VAL A 135 4.46 -12.43 6.87
N ILE A 136 5.38 -11.50 6.60
CA ILE A 136 6.79 -11.86 6.33
C ILE A 136 7.39 -12.65 7.52
N ARG A 137 7.14 -12.22 8.76
CA ARG A 137 7.63 -12.92 9.98
C ARG A 137 6.99 -14.27 10.19
N GLN A 138 5.73 -14.45 9.80
CA GLN A 138 5.01 -15.72 9.95
C GLN A 138 5.45 -16.75 8.91
N GLU A 139 5.71 -16.30 7.68
CA GLU A 139 5.96 -17.20 6.54
C GLU A 139 7.46 -17.37 6.21
N SER A 140 8.38 -16.63 6.87
CA SER A 140 9.80 -16.71 6.55
C SER A 140 10.72 -16.59 7.76
N VAL A 141 12.00 -16.84 7.52
CA VAL A 141 13.09 -16.67 8.53
C VAL A 141 13.65 -15.25 8.58
N VAL A 142 13.11 -14.32 7.76
CA VAL A 142 13.62 -12.96 7.65
C VAL A 142 13.12 -12.11 8.82
N VAL A 143 14.05 -11.43 9.50
CA VAL A 143 13.74 -10.52 10.61
C VAL A 143 13.95 -9.05 10.27
N ARG A 144 14.82 -8.76 9.27
CA ARG A 144 15.16 -7.41 8.83
C ARG A 144 14.15 -6.93 7.81
N ILE A 145 13.06 -6.34 8.31
CA ILE A 145 11.88 -5.97 7.54
C ILE A 145 11.67 -4.47 7.63
N GLY A 146 11.30 -3.87 6.50
CA GLY A 146 10.81 -2.52 6.40
C GLY A 146 9.62 -2.41 5.45
N CYS A 147 8.99 -1.26 5.43
CA CYS A 147 7.99 -0.91 4.43
C CYS A 147 8.27 0.44 3.76
N LEU A 148 7.84 0.56 2.50
CA LEU A 148 7.74 1.83 1.78
C LEU A 148 6.35 2.40 1.99
N SER A 149 6.27 3.60 2.57
CA SER A 149 5.04 4.33 2.78
C SER A 149 5.21 5.79 2.36
N GLY A 150 4.09 6.52 2.19
CA GLY A 150 4.13 7.92 1.78
C GLY A 150 3.44 8.17 0.43
N PRO A 151 3.42 9.43 -0.04
CA PRO A 151 2.73 9.86 -1.25
C PRO A 151 3.45 9.35 -2.51
N ASN A 152 3.21 8.10 -2.87
CA ASN A 152 3.89 7.35 -3.92
C ASN A 152 2.91 6.99 -5.05
N LEU A 153 2.37 7.96 -5.75
CA LEU A 153 1.54 7.72 -6.94
C LEU A 153 2.43 7.23 -8.09
N ALA A 154 2.23 5.99 -8.52
CA ALA A 154 3.10 5.33 -9.50
C ALA A 154 3.26 6.14 -10.78
N ARG A 155 2.18 6.75 -11.30
CA ARG A 155 2.21 7.58 -12.51
C ARG A 155 3.06 8.84 -12.35
N GLU A 156 3.04 9.47 -11.17
CA GLU A 156 3.86 10.67 -10.91
C GLU A 156 5.35 10.30 -10.80
N ILE A 157 5.65 9.19 -10.12
CA ILE A 157 7.02 8.65 -10.06
C ILE A 157 7.52 8.37 -11.47
N MET A 158 6.73 7.68 -12.29
CA MET A 158 7.09 7.33 -13.66
C MET A 158 7.24 8.56 -14.57
N ALA A 159 6.49 9.62 -14.30
CA ALA A 159 6.63 10.92 -14.98
C ALA A 159 7.82 11.76 -14.46
N GLY A 160 8.63 11.23 -13.53
CA GLY A 160 9.77 11.94 -12.97
C GLY A 160 9.42 13.15 -12.09
N GLN A 161 8.19 13.20 -11.56
CA GLN A 161 7.78 14.27 -10.65
C GLN A 161 8.52 14.15 -9.30
N PRO A 162 8.90 15.28 -8.69
CA PRO A 162 9.50 15.28 -7.37
C PRO A 162 8.61 14.58 -6.35
N THR A 163 9.16 13.57 -5.68
CA THR A 163 8.42 12.71 -4.74
C THR A 163 9.25 12.44 -3.50
N ALA A 164 8.61 12.24 -2.37
CA ALA A 164 9.24 11.76 -1.16
C ALA A 164 8.54 10.49 -0.68
N THR A 165 9.33 9.50 -0.27
CA THR A 165 8.86 8.28 0.39
C THR A 165 9.41 8.16 1.79
N VAL A 166 8.84 7.28 2.59
CA VAL A 166 9.33 6.92 3.92
C VAL A 166 9.68 5.44 3.91
N ILE A 167 10.89 5.09 4.34
CA ILE A 167 11.22 3.73 4.75
C ILE A 167 10.98 3.64 6.25
N ALA A 168 10.02 2.82 6.65
CA ALA A 168 9.77 2.49 8.04
C ALA A 168 10.37 1.12 8.37
N SER A 169 11.24 1.05 9.37
CA SER A 169 11.84 -0.19 9.84
C SER A 169 12.38 -0.04 11.26
N ARG A 170 12.36 -1.12 12.03
CA ARG A 170 13.01 -1.20 13.34
C ARG A 170 14.54 -1.38 13.23
N PHE A 171 15.07 -1.58 12.02
CA PHE A 171 16.47 -1.87 11.74
C PHE A 171 17.10 -0.74 10.89
N ASP A 172 18.11 -0.07 11.43
CA ASP A 172 18.85 0.98 10.73
C ASP A 172 19.48 0.48 9.42
N GLU A 173 19.97 -0.76 9.41
CA GLU A 173 20.53 -1.39 8.21
C GLU A 173 19.54 -1.41 7.04
N VAL A 174 18.27 -1.71 7.31
CA VAL A 174 17.20 -1.71 6.29
C VAL A 174 16.96 -0.30 5.77
N ILE A 175 16.95 0.69 6.68
CA ILE A 175 16.75 2.10 6.35
C ILE A 175 17.90 2.60 5.46
N GLU A 176 19.15 2.36 5.87
CA GLU A 176 20.32 2.88 5.16
C GLU A 176 20.50 2.22 3.78
N LEU A 177 20.33 0.90 3.68
CA LEU A 177 20.38 0.20 2.40
C LEU A 177 19.25 0.64 1.46
N GLY A 178 18.03 0.75 1.98
CA GLY A 178 16.89 1.23 1.19
C GLY A 178 17.10 2.66 0.69
N LYS A 179 17.60 3.58 1.55
CA LYS A 179 17.97 4.94 1.14
C LYS A 179 19.03 4.92 0.05
N LYS A 180 20.10 4.13 0.22
CA LYS A 180 21.21 4.04 -0.74
C LYS A 180 20.73 3.68 -2.14
N VAL A 181 19.78 2.75 -2.27
CA VAL A 181 19.34 2.26 -3.59
C VAL A 181 18.18 3.06 -4.19
N LEU A 182 17.36 3.75 -3.36
CA LEU A 182 16.16 4.48 -3.84
C LEU A 182 16.37 5.97 -4.02
N SER A 183 17.31 6.61 -3.26
CA SER A 183 17.45 8.07 -3.29
C SER A 183 17.94 8.57 -4.64
N SER A 184 17.31 9.63 -5.13
CA SER A 184 17.72 10.33 -6.33
C SER A 184 17.44 11.83 -6.21
N ARG A 185 17.82 12.61 -7.23
CA ARG A 185 17.55 14.05 -7.28
C ARG A 185 16.06 14.38 -7.15
N PHE A 186 15.19 13.51 -7.65
CA PHE A 186 13.73 13.73 -7.67
C PHE A 186 12.96 12.79 -6.73
N PHE A 187 13.64 11.85 -6.06
CA PHE A 187 13.04 10.92 -5.14
C PHE A 187 13.75 10.93 -3.79
N GLN A 188 13.16 11.65 -2.84
CA GLN A 188 13.67 11.76 -1.48
C GLN A 188 13.24 10.58 -0.63
N VAL A 189 14.14 10.03 0.18
CA VAL A 189 13.83 8.92 1.09
C VAL A 189 14.00 9.38 2.54
N LEU A 190 12.86 9.60 3.19
CA LEU A 190 12.75 9.83 4.63
C LEU A 190 12.74 8.49 5.38
N HIS A 191 12.78 8.50 6.70
CA HIS A 191 12.71 7.27 7.51
C HIS A 191 11.97 7.47 8.82
N THR A 192 11.52 6.34 9.37
CA THR A 192 10.96 6.24 10.73
C THR A 192 11.19 4.83 11.28
N HIS A 193 11.21 4.69 12.60
CA HIS A 193 11.21 3.40 13.26
C HIS A 193 9.80 2.86 13.55
N GLU A 194 8.77 3.65 13.32
CA GLU A 194 7.35 3.35 13.50
C GLU A 194 6.81 2.46 12.35
N LEU A 195 7.31 1.22 12.24
CA LEU A 195 6.94 0.29 11.18
C LEU A 195 5.43 0.02 11.16
N ILE A 196 4.84 -0.34 12.31
CA ILE A 196 3.42 -0.65 12.42
C ILE A 196 2.57 0.55 12.01
N GLY A 197 2.89 1.74 12.55
CA GLY A 197 2.15 2.96 12.23
C GLY A 197 2.17 3.31 10.75
N ALA A 198 3.32 3.16 10.08
CA ALA A 198 3.45 3.39 8.65
C ALA A 198 2.63 2.39 7.80
N GLU A 199 2.59 1.10 8.19
CA GLU A 199 1.78 0.07 7.53
C GLU A 199 0.29 0.34 7.70
N LEU A 200 -0.16 0.64 8.94
CA LEU A 200 -1.56 0.95 9.24
C LEU A 200 -2.03 2.21 8.51
N ALA A 201 -1.23 3.29 8.54
CA ALA A 201 -1.55 4.50 7.81
C ALA A 201 -1.69 4.24 6.30
N GLY A 202 -0.76 3.49 5.72
CA GLY A 202 -0.80 3.11 4.30
C GLY A 202 -2.02 2.27 3.91
N ALA A 203 -2.52 1.41 4.81
CA ALA A 203 -3.71 0.59 4.59
C ALA A 203 -5.00 1.41 4.76
N LEU A 204 -5.16 2.08 5.90
CA LEU A 204 -6.41 2.75 6.30
C LEU A 204 -6.72 4.02 5.49
N LYS A 205 -5.70 4.75 5.01
CA LYS A 205 -5.92 5.92 4.13
C LYS A 205 -6.77 5.61 2.90
N ASN A 206 -6.73 4.36 2.43
CA ASN A 206 -7.47 3.92 1.26
C ASN A 206 -8.98 3.96 1.48
N VAL A 207 -9.43 3.73 2.71
CA VAL A 207 -10.83 3.89 3.13
C VAL A 207 -11.25 5.35 2.97
N VAL A 208 -10.48 6.27 3.55
CA VAL A 208 -10.74 7.72 3.48
C VAL A 208 -10.73 8.21 2.05
N ALA A 209 -9.82 7.69 1.21
CA ALA A 209 -9.75 8.05 -0.21
C ALA A 209 -11.01 7.66 -0.99
N ILE A 210 -11.63 6.51 -0.69
CA ILE A 210 -12.93 6.12 -1.28
C ILE A 210 -14.00 7.15 -0.89
N GLY A 211 -14.12 7.48 0.40
CA GLY A 211 -15.09 8.47 0.89
C GLY A 211 -14.91 9.83 0.23
N SER A 212 -13.67 10.31 0.16
CA SER A 212 -13.34 11.57 -0.53
C SER A 212 -13.70 11.53 -2.02
N GLY A 213 -13.50 10.39 -2.67
CA GLY A 213 -13.92 10.16 -4.06
C GLY A 213 -15.43 10.24 -4.22
N ILE A 214 -16.21 9.62 -3.33
CA ILE A 214 -17.69 9.69 -3.35
C ILE A 214 -18.15 11.15 -3.26
N LEU A 215 -17.61 11.93 -2.32
CA LEU A 215 -17.93 13.37 -2.23
C LEU A 215 -17.63 14.11 -3.53
N GLY A 216 -16.50 13.80 -4.17
CA GLY A 216 -16.15 14.34 -5.48
C GLY A 216 -17.14 13.94 -6.59
N GLY A 217 -17.62 12.69 -6.57
CA GLY A 217 -18.62 12.15 -7.51
C GLY A 217 -19.99 12.83 -7.36
N LEU A 218 -20.40 13.12 -6.13
CA LEU A 218 -21.62 13.86 -5.78
C LEU A 218 -21.50 15.37 -6.08
N GLY A 219 -20.34 15.86 -6.53
CA GLY A 219 -20.12 17.29 -6.81
C GLY A 219 -19.96 18.14 -5.55
N MET A 220 -19.71 17.55 -4.40
CA MET A 220 -19.50 18.26 -3.14
C MET A 220 -18.16 19.00 -3.11
N GLY A 221 -18.13 20.17 -2.45
CA GLY A 221 -16.98 21.07 -2.45
C GLY A 221 -15.81 20.64 -1.56
N LYS A 222 -14.71 21.40 -1.65
CA LYS A 222 -13.46 21.11 -0.91
C LYS A 222 -13.59 21.21 0.61
N ASN A 223 -14.51 22.03 1.11
CA ASN A 223 -14.71 22.17 2.57
C ASN A 223 -15.11 20.84 3.19
N ILE A 224 -16.11 20.15 2.63
CA ILE A 224 -16.56 18.87 3.16
C ILE A 224 -15.54 17.76 2.94
N GLN A 225 -14.79 17.79 1.82
CA GLN A 225 -13.66 16.88 1.63
C GLN A 225 -12.59 17.07 2.71
N GLY A 226 -12.28 18.32 3.07
CA GLY A 226 -11.34 18.63 4.16
C GLY A 226 -11.81 18.06 5.50
N ILE A 227 -13.09 18.23 5.84
CA ILE A 227 -13.69 17.66 7.05
C ILE A 227 -13.59 16.12 7.03
N LEU A 228 -13.96 15.46 5.94
CA LEU A 228 -13.89 14.01 5.82
C LEU A 228 -12.45 13.50 5.96
N ILE A 229 -11.46 14.17 5.37
CA ILE A 229 -10.04 13.81 5.51
C ILE A 229 -9.56 13.93 6.94
N THR A 230 -9.95 15.01 7.65
CA THR A 230 -9.59 15.23 9.06
C THR A 230 -10.21 14.17 9.96
N GLN A 231 -11.51 13.91 9.83
CA GLN A 231 -12.18 12.86 10.60
C GLN A 231 -11.67 11.46 10.25
N GLY A 232 -11.37 11.22 8.98
CA GLY A 232 -10.74 9.98 8.54
C GLY A 232 -9.35 9.76 9.15
N LEU A 233 -8.55 10.82 9.28
CA LEU A 233 -7.27 10.73 9.99
C LEU A 233 -7.48 10.34 11.46
N MET A 234 -8.51 10.88 12.13
CA MET A 234 -8.83 10.51 13.51
C MET A 234 -9.26 9.04 13.63
N GLU A 235 -10.05 8.52 12.68
CA GLU A 235 -10.36 7.08 12.64
C GLU A 235 -9.07 6.24 12.48
N MET A 236 -8.18 6.65 11.58
CA MET A 236 -6.89 5.97 11.38
C MET A 236 -6.05 5.95 12.67
N VAL A 237 -6.01 7.04 13.44
CA VAL A 237 -5.31 7.11 14.72
C VAL A 237 -5.94 6.14 15.73
N ARG A 238 -7.27 6.12 15.87
CA ARG A 238 -7.99 5.18 16.78
C ARG A 238 -7.65 3.72 16.46
N PHE A 239 -7.66 3.34 15.18
CA PHE A 239 -7.21 1.99 14.78
C PHE A 239 -5.75 1.76 15.13
N GLY A 240 -4.91 2.75 14.90
CA GLY A 240 -3.48 2.68 15.21
C GLY A 240 -3.23 2.36 16.68
N GLU A 241 -3.86 3.07 17.58
CA GLU A 241 -3.70 2.92 19.03
C GLU A 241 -4.05 1.50 19.50
N VAL A 242 -5.21 0.97 19.09
CA VAL A 242 -5.61 -0.40 19.48
C VAL A 242 -4.77 -1.50 18.84
N MET A 243 -4.10 -1.18 17.73
CA MET A 243 -3.18 -2.10 17.02
C MET A 243 -1.70 -1.87 17.41
N GLY A 244 -1.43 -1.01 18.39
CA GLY A 244 -0.08 -0.81 18.97
C GLY A 244 0.82 0.13 18.19
N ALA A 245 0.28 1.02 17.35
CA ALA A 245 1.00 2.11 16.74
C ALA A 245 0.95 3.39 17.58
N SER A 246 2.01 4.20 17.50
CA SER A 246 2.02 5.53 18.08
C SER A 246 1.16 6.50 17.25
N PRO A 247 0.29 7.35 17.86
CA PRO A 247 -0.47 8.37 17.15
C PRO A 247 0.40 9.28 16.27
N GLN A 248 1.62 9.58 16.69
CA GLN A 248 2.57 10.43 15.96
C GLN A 248 2.94 9.86 14.57
N ALA A 249 2.87 8.54 14.38
CA ALA A 249 3.14 7.91 13.08
C ALA A 249 2.19 8.40 11.98
N PHE A 250 0.98 8.83 12.33
CA PHE A 250 -0.04 9.27 11.39
C PHE A 250 0.12 10.72 10.93
N PHE A 251 0.91 11.54 11.61
CA PHE A 251 1.10 12.98 11.31
C PHE A 251 2.29 13.26 10.39
N GLY A 252 3.05 12.25 10.01
CA GLY A 252 4.18 12.35 9.08
C GLY A 252 3.82 12.15 7.60
N THR A 253 4.86 12.13 6.76
CA THR A 253 4.73 11.89 5.31
C THR A 253 4.09 10.53 5.01
N ALA A 254 4.37 9.49 5.81
CA ALA A 254 3.77 8.15 5.67
C ALA A 254 2.29 8.11 6.08
N GLY A 255 1.84 9.04 6.92
CA GLY A 255 0.46 9.18 7.39
C GLY A 255 -0.31 10.22 6.59
N ILE A 256 -0.45 11.44 7.16
CA ILE A 256 -1.26 12.53 6.56
C ILE A 256 -0.77 12.92 5.16
N GLY A 257 0.54 12.85 4.87
CA GLY A 257 1.07 13.15 3.54
C GLY A 257 0.53 12.19 2.48
N ASP A 258 0.58 10.89 2.75
CA ASP A 258 0.05 9.85 1.86
C ASP A 258 -1.48 9.87 1.79
N LEU A 259 -2.16 10.19 2.90
CA LEU A 259 -3.60 10.37 2.96
C LEU A 259 -4.05 11.50 2.02
N ILE A 260 -3.48 12.70 2.13
CA ILE A 260 -3.83 13.85 1.30
C ILE A 260 -3.60 13.53 -0.18
N ALA A 261 -2.41 13.03 -0.54
CA ALA A 261 -2.09 12.70 -1.93
C ALA A 261 -3.06 11.66 -2.52
N THR A 262 -3.48 10.68 -1.71
CA THR A 262 -4.38 9.61 -2.17
C THR A 262 -5.83 10.06 -2.23
N ALA A 263 -6.29 10.83 -1.25
CA ALA A 263 -7.69 11.26 -1.11
C ALA A 263 -8.07 12.47 -1.99
N THR A 264 -7.11 13.10 -2.67
CA THR A 264 -7.36 14.27 -3.52
C THR A 264 -6.99 14.07 -4.99
N SER A 265 -6.39 12.94 -5.34
CA SER A 265 -5.89 12.67 -6.69
C SER A 265 -6.76 11.66 -7.46
N THR A 266 -7.13 12.00 -8.68
CA THR A 266 -7.79 11.09 -9.63
C THR A 266 -6.86 9.97 -10.11
N GLN A 267 -5.56 10.05 -9.87
CA GLN A 267 -4.62 8.97 -10.12
C GLN A 267 -4.67 7.89 -9.03
N SER A 268 -5.33 8.18 -7.90
CA SER A 268 -5.59 7.19 -6.85
C SER A 268 -6.75 6.27 -7.28
N ARG A 269 -6.49 4.96 -7.33
CA ARG A 269 -7.52 3.95 -7.62
C ARG A 269 -8.69 4.01 -6.64
N ASN A 270 -8.40 4.20 -5.36
CA ASN A 270 -9.42 4.29 -4.32
C ASN A 270 -10.27 5.54 -4.45
N TYR A 271 -9.66 6.70 -4.73
CA TYR A 271 -10.40 7.93 -5.03
C TYR A 271 -11.24 7.77 -6.30
N SER A 272 -10.68 7.21 -7.38
CA SER A 272 -11.39 7.00 -8.65
C SER A 272 -12.54 6.02 -8.49
N PHE A 273 -12.39 4.96 -7.69
CA PHE A 273 -13.49 4.05 -7.33
C PHE A 273 -14.63 4.82 -6.63
N GLY A 274 -14.32 5.58 -5.60
CA GLY A 274 -15.30 6.40 -4.88
C GLY A 274 -15.97 7.44 -5.78
N LEU A 275 -15.20 8.11 -6.68
CA LEU A 275 -15.71 9.08 -7.62
C LEU A 275 -16.76 8.49 -8.57
N ARG A 276 -16.53 7.28 -9.05
CA ARG A 276 -17.46 6.55 -9.92
C ARG A 276 -18.71 6.12 -9.15
N LEU A 277 -18.56 5.62 -7.92
CA LEU A 277 -19.70 5.33 -7.04
C LEU A 277 -20.57 6.58 -6.81
N GLY A 278 -19.96 7.70 -6.45
CA GLY A 278 -20.67 8.96 -6.24
C GLY A 278 -21.37 9.51 -7.49
N ARG A 279 -20.99 9.05 -8.69
CA ARG A 279 -21.66 9.33 -9.97
C ARG A 279 -22.78 8.35 -10.30
N GLY A 280 -23.05 7.37 -9.42
CA GLY A 280 -24.13 6.40 -9.56
C GLY A 280 -23.76 5.11 -10.29
N GLU A 281 -22.45 4.82 -10.52
CA GLU A 281 -22.04 3.50 -11.00
C GLU A 281 -22.10 2.49 -9.87
N THR A 282 -22.39 1.21 -10.20
CA THR A 282 -22.43 0.13 -9.20
C THR A 282 -21.02 -0.42 -8.91
N VAL A 283 -20.85 -1.03 -7.73
CA VAL A 283 -19.58 -1.66 -7.31
C VAL A 283 -19.12 -2.70 -8.34
N GLU A 284 -20.06 -3.52 -8.85
CA GLU A 284 -19.78 -4.56 -9.84
C GLU A 284 -19.26 -3.94 -11.15
N SER A 285 -19.98 -2.94 -11.69
CA SER A 285 -19.60 -2.27 -12.94
C SER A 285 -18.23 -1.60 -12.85
N ILE A 286 -17.91 -1.04 -11.67
CA ILE A 286 -16.62 -0.41 -11.45
C ILE A 286 -15.50 -1.48 -11.41
N ASN A 287 -15.71 -2.57 -10.68
CA ASN A 287 -14.73 -3.65 -10.57
C ASN A 287 -14.44 -4.32 -11.91
N ASP A 288 -15.46 -4.53 -12.75
CA ASP A 288 -15.31 -5.15 -14.07
C ASP A 288 -14.51 -4.29 -15.06
N THR A 289 -14.49 -2.98 -14.85
CA THR A 289 -13.87 -2.01 -15.78
C THR A 289 -12.58 -1.38 -15.25
N MET A 290 -12.23 -1.56 -13.97
CA MET A 290 -10.95 -1.11 -13.43
C MET A 290 -9.83 -2.08 -13.80
N SER A 291 -8.73 -1.55 -14.34
CA SER A 291 -7.54 -2.33 -14.73
C SER A 291 -6.78 -2.92 -13.54
N GLU A 292 -6.91 -2.34 -12.36
CA GLU A 292 -6.25 -2.78 -11.13
C GLU A 292 -7.21 -2.61 -9.93
N VAL A 293 -7.12 -3.50 -8.95
CA VAL A 293 -7.99 -3.54 -7.77
C VAL A 293 -7.81 -2.30 -6.88
N ALA A 294 -8.91 -1.75 -6.38
CA ALA A 294 -8.91 -0.75 -5.32
C ALA A 294 -8.81 -1.44 -3.94
N GLU A 295 -7.61 -1.45 -3.37
CA GLU A 295 -7.31 -2.10 -2.07
C GLU A 295 -8.24 -1.62 -0.92
N GLY A 296 -8.75 -0.39 -1.02
CA GLY A 296 -9.64 0.20 -0.04
C GLY A 296 -10.95 -0.56 0.15
N ILE A 297 -11.46 -1.23 -0.89
CA ILE A 297 -12.69 -2.02 -0.80
C ILE A 297 -12.54 -3.11 0.26
N ARG A 298 -11.48 -3.94 0.13
CA ARG A 298 -11.17 -4.99 1.10
C ARG A 298 -10.82 -4.40 2.47
N THR A 299 -10.13 -3.27 2.50
CA THR A 299 -9.77 -2.60 3.75
C THR A 299 -11.01 -2.10 4.50
N VAL A 300 -12.06 -1.60 3.82
CA VAL A 300 -13.34 -1.22 4.46
C VAL A 300 -13.96 -2.39 5.21
N LEU A 301 -14.01 -3.58 4.59
CA LEU A 301 -14.55 -4.79 5.23
C LEU A 301 -13.74 -5.16 6.50
N ILE A 302 -12.41 -5.21 6.37
CA ILE A 302 -11.53 -5.58 7.48
C ILE A 302 -11.62 -4.54 8.61
N ALA A 303 -11.54 -3.25 8.28
CA ALA A 303 -11.63 -2.17 9.25
C ALA A 303 -12.98 -2.16 9.97
N ARG A 304 -14.10 -2.42 9.27
CA ARG A 304 -15.44 -2.52 9.88
C ARG A 304 -15.49 -3.63 10.93
N GLN A 305 -14.96 -4.81 10.64
CA GLN A 305 -14.97 -5.94 11.59
C GLN A 305 -13.99 -5.71 12.75
N LEU A 306 -12.82 -5.11 12.51
CA LEU A 306 -11.91 -4.70 13.58
C LEU A 306 -12.55 -3.64 14.49
N ALA A 307 -13.29 -2.69 13.93
CA ALA A 307 -14.00 -1.68 14.72
C ALA A 307 -15.05 -2.29 15.64
N GLU A 308 -15.78 -3.31 15.17
CA GLU A 308 -16.71 -4.06 16.01
C GLU A 308 -15.99 -4.80 17.14
N HIS A 309 -14.88 -5.46 16.82
CA HIS A 309 -14.10 -6.20 17.81
C HIS A 309 -13.55 -5.28 18.92
N TYR A 310 -12.97 -4.14 18.55
CA TYR A 310 -12.39 -3.17 19.48
C TYR A 310 -13.41 -2.14 20.02
N LYS A 311 -14.66 -2.16 19.55
CA LYS A 311 -15.72 -1.19 19.89
C LYS A 311 -15.32 0.25 19.55
N LEU A 312 -14.68 0.46 18.41
CA LEU A 312 -14.29 1.77 17.95
C LEU A 312 -15.47 2.52 17.32
N ASP A 313 -15.53 3.81 17.61
CA ASP A 313 -16.40 4.73 16.88
C ASP A 313 -15.70 5.24 15.62
N VAL A 314 -16.14 4.71 14.45
CA VAL A 314 -15.53 4.95 13.13
C VAL A 314 -16.63 5.17 12.08
N PRO A 315 -17.34 6.30 12.16
CA PRO A 315 -18.52 6.57 11.33
C PRO A 315 -18.25 6.57 9.83
N ILE A 316 -17.05 7.02 9.37
CA ILE A 316 -16.69 6.99 7.95
C ILE A 316 -16.56 5.55 7.46
N THR A 317 -15.80 4.74 8.18
CA THR A 317 -15.62 3.31 7.87
C THR A 317 -16.95 2.58 7.84
N GLN A 318 -17.83 2.81 8.83
CA GLN A 318 -19.17 2.20 8.91
C GLN A 318 -20.05 2.62 7.73
N THR A 319 -20.06 3.91 7.40
CA THR A 319 -20.85 4.45 6.29
C THR A 319 -20.41 3.84 4.96
N LEU A 320 -19.10 3.78 4.72
CA LEU A 320 -18.56 3.18 3.50
C LEU A 320 -18.84 1.68 3.40
N TYR A 321 -18.81 0.96 4.53
CA TYR A 321 -19.22 -0.45 4.56
C TYR A 321 -20.68 -0.62 4.12
N ARG A 322 -21.59 0.20 4.66
CA ARG A 322 -23.01 0.14 4.28
C ARG A 322 -23.24 0.45 2.80
N ILE A 323 -22.52 1.41 2.24
CA ILE A 323 -22.60 1.73 0.82
C ILE A 323 -22.09 0.56 -0.04
N ILE A 324 -20.90 0.04 0.26
CA ILE A 324 -20.21 -0.92 -0.61
C ILE A 324 -20.77 -2.34 -0.48
N TYR A 325 -21.12 -2.77 0.74
CA TYR A 325 -21.48 -4.16 1.03
C TYR A 325 -22.96 -4.40 1.34
N GLU A 326 -23.67 -3.36 1.81
CA GLU A 326 -25.10 -3.48 2.15
C GLU A 326 -26.01 -2.75 1.14
N GLY A 327 -25.44 -2.07 0.15
CA GLY A 327 -26.19 -1.37 -0.91
C GLY A 327 -27.00 -0.17 -0.40
N ALA A 328 -26.54 0.49 0.67
CA ALA A 328 -27.19 1.70 1.17
C ALA A 328 -27.17 2.82 0.14
N ASP A 329 -28.24 3.64 0.10
CA ASP A 329 -28.27 4.84 -0.75
C ASP A 329 -27.12 5.77 -0.40
N ILE A 330 -26.34 6.14 -1.41
CA ILE A 330 -25.10 6.91 -1.24
C ILE A 330 -25.38 8.31 -0.71
N PHE A 331 -26.43 8.97 -1.25
CA PHE A 331 -26.75 10.34 -0.87
C PHE A 331 -27.23 10.40 0.59
N GLU A 332 -28.17 9.51 0.95
CA GLU A 332 -28.70 9.41 2.32
C GLU A 332 -27.60 9.07 3.33
N ALA A 333 -26.73 8.11 3.00
CA ALA A 333 -25.64 7.69 3.87
C ALA A 333 -24.61 8.79 4.10
N ILE A 334 -24.25 9.55 3.05
CA ILE A 334 -23.33 10.67 3.14
C ILE A 334 -23.97 11.87 3.85
N GLU A 335 -25.26 12.15 3.60
CA GLU A 335 -25.97 13.21 4.32
C GLU A 335 -26.02 12.94 5.82
N ALA A 336 -26.29 11.68 6.22
CA ALA A 336 -26.26 11.29 7.62
C ALA A 336 -24.85 11.43 8.23
N LEU A 337 -23.80 11.08 7.47
CA LEU A 337 -22.42 11.25 7.91
C LEU A 337 -22.02 12.73 8.09
N ILE A 338 -22.48 13.63 7.22
CA ILE A 338 -22.15 15.07 7.26
C ILE A 338 -22.82 15.79 8.45
N ARG A 339 -23.95 15.29 8.92
CA ARG A 339 -24.66 15.85 10.09
C ARG A 339 -23.98 15.53 11.42
N PHE A 340 -22.67 15.31 11.45
CA PHE A 340 -21.88 14.89 12.61
C PHE A 340 -22.40 15.45 13.94
N PRO A 341 -22.70 14.60 14.94
CA PRO A 341 -23.14 15.04 16.26
C PRO A 341 -21.97 15.51 17.18
N GLY A 342 -20.75 15.62 16.64
CA GLY A 342 -19.57 15.97 17.45
C GLY A 342 -19.49 17.46 17.77
N GLU A 343 -19.44 17.79 19.07
CA GLU A 343 -19.23 19.18 19.54
C GLU A 343 -17.73 19.54 19.61
N ALA A 344 -16.83 18.55 19.69
CA ALA A 344 -15.38 18.76 19.77
C ALA A 344 -14.70 18.51 18.40
N ASP A 345 -13.74 19.39 18.02
CA ASP A 345 -12.97 19.24 16.79
C ASP A 345 -11.98 18.05 16.90
N VAL A 346 -11.18 18.03 17.94
CA VAL A 346 -10.22 16.96 18.24
C VAL A 346 -10.12 16.74 19.75
N ASP A 347 -10.42 15.53 20.22
CA ASP A 347 -10.12 15.08 21.57
C ASP A 347 -8.98 14.03 21.50
N PHE A 348 -7.82 14.37 22.09
CA PHE A 348 -6.66 13.48 22.24
C PHE A 348 -6.62 12.85 23.63
#